data_ddb14b9cc38ffcb13dd7a1559329ac5f
#
_entry.id   ddb14b9cc38ffcb13dd7a1559329ac5f
#
_cell.length_a   1.000
_cell.length_b   1.000
_cell.length_c   1.000
_cell.angle_alpha   90.00
_cell.angle_beta   90.00
_cell.angle_gamma   90.00
#
_symmetry.space_group_name_H-M   'P 1'
#
loop_
_entity.id
_entity.type
_entity.pdbx_description
1 polymer ?
#
loop_
_entity_poly.entity_id
_entity_poly.type
_entity_poly.pdbx_seq_one_letter_code
_entity_poly.pdbx_strand_id
1 'polypeptide(L)'
;MNLRRPNANEALGTSNRSRNVAPVSGICTRCLDGCKGQCDIWLSSFRGREVLYPGPFGEVTAGADKDYPIDYSHINIQGYAQGAKGLPEDTDIGPDTAVFYSVNTETSYGWDKKVKLRLPIFTGALGSTDIARKNWEHFAIGAAISGITIVCGENVCGMDPDLAFDNTGKVKKSPEMDRRIETYKKFHEGYGEILVQMNVEDTRLGTAEYVSSKHNLDTIELKWGQGAKCIGGEVKLKTLERALELKKRGYIVLPDPTLPEVQKGFKSGSFKEFERHSRLGFVSGDGLLEEVDRLRDVGFSRVTLKTGAYSAVELAMAMRFGSEAKIDLLTIDGAPGGTGMSPWPMMNEWGIPTFYLQALAMEYANALKKRGKRVPDIAMAGGFSSEDAVFKALAIGSPFVKAVCMGRGLMIPGMVGKNIGVWLKEGNLPNTVSKYGKTLEEIFISYEELRAKYGARMKEIPTGAIGIWTYAQRFKTGFQQLM
;
A
#
# COMPACT_ATOMS: atom_id res chain seq x y z
N MET A 1 18.30 -15.47 -29.85
CA MET A 1 18.51 -14.23 -29.08
C MET A 1 17.82 -14.41 -27.74
N ASN A 2 18.58 -14.68 -26.68
CA ASN A 2 18.02 -14.58 -25.32
C ASN A 2 17.79 -13.10 -25.05
N LEU A 3 16.58 -12.65 -25.28
CA LEU A 3 16.14 -11.36 -24.76
C LEU A 3 16.25 -11.48 -23.24
N ARG A 4 17.30 -10.95 -22.65
CA ARG A 4 17.37 -10.70 -21.21
C ARG A 4 16.13 -9.89 -20.87
N ARG A 5 15.24 -10.50 -20.10
CA ARG A 5 14.11 -9.74 -19.58
C ARG A 5 14.69 -8.82 -18.52
N PRO A 6 14.61 -7.50 -18.71
CA PRO A 6 15.02 -6.59 -17.65
C PRO A 6 14.20 -6.91 -16.42
N ASN A 7 14.84 -7.04 -15.30
CA ASN A 7 14.19 -7.22 -14.02
C ASN A 7 14.88 -6.35 -12.98
N ALA A 8 14.26 -6.12 -11.87
CA ALA A 8 14.79 -5.25 -10.84
C ALA A 8 16.14 -5.75 -10.29
N ASN A 9 16.37 -7.06 -10.33
CA ASN A 9 17.64 -7.65 -9.93
C ASN A 9 18.80 -7.19 -10.81
N GLU A 10 18.60 -7.18 -12.12
CA GLU A 10 19.59 -6.69 -13.08
C GLU A 10 19.62 -5.16 -13.11
N ALA A 11 18.45 -4.53 -13.10
CA ALA A 11 18.33 -3.09 -13.15
C ALA A 11 18.97 -2.38 -11.95
N LEU A 12 18.88 -2.96 -10.77
CA LEU A 12 19.45 -2.37 -9.56
C LEU A 12 20.87 -2.86 -9.25
N GLY A 13 21.38 -3.82 -10.01
CA GLY A 13 22.74 -4.33 -9.82
C GLY A 13 22.99 -4.89 -8.44
N THR A 14 21.97 -5.40 -7.75
CA THR A 14 22.09 -5.95 -6.41
C THR A 14 22.15 -7.47 -6.45
N SER A 15 23.18 -8.04 -5.86
CA SER A 15 23.37 -9.50 -5.80
C SER A 15 22.37 -10.20 -4.85
N ASN A 16 21.68 -9.44 -4.02
CA ASN A 16 20.78 -9.96 -2.99
C ASN A 16 19.36 -10.21 -3.47
N ARG A 17 19.02 -9.75 -4.68
CA ARG A 17 17.65 -9.87 -5.19
C ARG A 17 17.40 -11.21 -5.86
N SER A 18 16.20 -11.72 -5.70
CA SER A 18 15.78 -12.96 -6.36
C SER A 18 15.68 -12.80 -7.87
N ARG A 19 16.08 -13.84 -8.63
CA ARG A 19 15.95 -13.86 -10.09
C ARG A 19 14.50 -13.92 -10.58
N ASN A 20 13.57 -14.35 -9.73
CA ASN A 20 12.14 -14.46 -10.05
C ASN A 20 11.38 -13.27 -9.46
N VAL A 21 11.73 -12.08 -9.88
CA VAL A 21 11.17 -10.82 -9.36
C VAL A 21 10.41 -10.06 -10.44
N ALA A 22 9.47 -9.24 -10.01
CA ALA A 22 8.81 -8.29 -10.91
C ALA A 22 9.81 -7.22 -11.35
N PRO A 23 9.84 -6.85 -12.65
CA PRO A 23 10.88 -5.97 -13.21
C PRO A 23 11.04 -4.62 -12.50
N VAL A 24 9.93 -4.06 -12.01
CA VAL A 24 9.93 -2.72 -11.40
C VAL A 24 10.18 -2.76 -9.90
N SER A 25 9.59 -3.72 -9.19
CA SER A 25 9.59 -3.70 -7.73
C SER A 25 10.74 -4.45 -7.07
N GLY A 26 11.43 -5.33 -7.79
CA GLY A 26 12.37 -6.27 -7.19
C GLY A 26 11.73 -7.28 -6.23
N ILE A 27 10.40 -7.32 -6.16
CA ILE A 27 9.65 -8.22 -5.30
C ILE A 27 9.31 -9.49 -6.09
N CYS A 28 9.49 -10.66 -5.48
CA CYS A 28 9.01 -11.91 -6.02
C CYS A 28 7.50 -11.84 -6.35
N THR A 29 7.10 -12.45 -7.46
CA THR A 29 5.69 -12.47 -7.89
C THR A 29 4.80 -13.37 -7.02
N ARG A 30 5.40 -14.19 -6.15
CA ARG A 30 4.72 -15.11 -5.22
C ARG A 30 4.85 -14.59 -3.79
N CYS A 31 3.79 -14.03 -3.24
CA CYS A 31 3.75 -13.61 -1.83
C CYS A 31 2.85 -14.59 -1.08
N LEU A 32 3.43 -15.68 -0.58
CA LEU A 32 2.73 -16.72 0.15
C LEU A 32 2.97 -16.56 1.64
N ASP A 33 1.96 -16.82 2.44
CA ASP A 33 2.13 -17.03 3.87
C ASP A 33 3.06 -18.24 4.07
N GLY A 34 4.02 -18.15 5.00
CA GLY A 34 5.07 -19.17 5.15
C GLY A 34 6.26 -19.06 4.19
N CYS A 35 6.42 -17.95 3.46
CA CYS A 35 7.57 -17.71 2.59
C CYS A 35 8.89 -17.81 3.37
N LYS A 36 9.83 -18.62 2.85
CA LYS A 36 11.15 -18.89 3.47
C LYS A 36 12.29 -18.04 2.93
N GLY A 37 12.00 -17.00 2.16
CA GLY A 37 12.97 -16.02 1.68
C GLY A 37 13.24 -16.09 0.18
N GLN A 38 12.81 -15.03 -0.55
CA GLN A 38 13.00 -14.89 -2.00
C GLN A 38 13.24 -13.43 -2.45
N CYS A 39 13.21 -12.44 -1.56
CA CYS A 39 13.43 -11.05 -1.94
C CYS A 39 14.06 -10.23 -0.80
N ASP A 40 14.60 -9.06 -1.14
CA ASP A 40 15.22 -8.15 -0.17
C ASP A 40 14.26 -7.68 0.92
N ILE A 41 12.98 -7.52 0.61
CA ILE A 41 12.00 -7.10 1.62
C ILE A 41 11.83 -8.18 2.69
N TRP A 42 11.86 -9.45 2.28
CA TRP A 42 11.84 -10.56 3.21
C TRP A 42 13.01 -10.46 4.21
N LEU A 43 14.23 -10.25 3.72
CA LEU A 43 15.41 -10.08 4.56
C LEU A 43 15.32 -8.79 5.40
N SER A 44 14.90 -7.68 4.80
CA SER A 44 14.74 -6.39 5.48
C SER A 44 13.72 -6.42 6.62
N SER A 45 12.79 -7.39 6.60
CA SER A 45 11.74 -7.51 7.62
C SER A 45 12.28 -7.85 9.01
N PHE A 46 13.50 -8.38 9.11
CA PHE A 46 14.15 -8.69 10.39
C PHE A 46 15.58 -8.17 10.50
N ARG A 47 16.29 -7.94 9.37
CA ARG A 47 17.64 -7.35 9.38
C ARG A 47 17.64 -5.83 9.20
N GLY A 48 16.55 -5.23 8.74
CA GLY A 48 16.42 -3.78 8.66
C GLY A 48 17.52 -3.13 7.83
N ARG A 49 18.13 -2.08 8.36
CA ARG A 49 19.17 -1.28 7.71
C ARG A 49 20.44 -2.05 7.31
N GLU A 50 20.71 -3.20 7.90
CA GLU A 50 21.85 -4.01 7.49
C GLU A 50 21.77 -4.45 6.02
N VAL A 51 20.57 -4.56 5.46
CA VAL A 51 20.34 -4.96 4.06
C VAL A 51 20.74 -3.86 3.07
N LEU A 52 20.99 -2.65 3.51
CA LEU A 52 21.48 -1.56 2.66
C LEU A 52 22.92 -1.80 2.18
N TYR A 53 23.67 -2.63 2.86
CA TYR A 53 25.05 -2.93 2.50
C TYR A 53 25.15 -4.22 1.72
N PRO A 54 25.90 -4.24 0.59
CA PRO A 54 26.00 -5.42 -0.28
C PRO A 54 26.69 -6.60 0.44
N GLY A 55 26.25 -7.79 0.05
CA GLY A 55 26.74 -9.04 0.61
C GLY A 55 26.24 -9.32 2.04
N PRO A 56 26.58 -10.44 2.63
CA PRO A 56 26.36 -10.63 4.06
C PRO A 56 27.36 -9.74 4.80
N PHE A 57 27.03 -8.44 4.92
CA PHE A 57 27.71 -7.45 5.75
C PHE A 57 29.13 -7.05 5.30
N GLY A 58 29.21 -6.13 4.36
CA GLY A 58 30.43 -5.36 4.13
C GLY A 58 31.26 -5.72 2.90
N GLU A 59 30.76 -6.49 1.98
CA GLU A 59 31.33 -6.54 0.64
C GLU A 59 31.00 -5.25 -0.11
N VAL A 60 32.03 -4.53 -0.54
CA VAL A 60 31.89 -3.31 -1.33
C VAL A 60 31.82 -3.65 -2.80
N THR A 61 30.68 -3.31 -3.44
CA THR A 61 30.62 -3.35 -4.90
C THR A 61 31.30 -2.13 -5.51
N ALA A 62 32.21 -2.35 -6.45
CA ALA A 62 33.03 -1.28 -7.06
C ALA A 62 32.32 -0.54 -8.22
N GLY A 63 31.10 -0.91 -8.61
CA GLY A 63 30.37 -0.32 -9.73
C GLY A 63 28.89 -0.61 -9.73
N ALA A 64 28.14 0.08 -10.59
CA ALA A 64 26.74 -0.20 -10.85
C ALA A 64 26.63 -1.16 -12.04
N ASP A 65 25.97 -2.31 -11.82
CA ASP A 65 25.61 -3.27 -12.87
C ASP A 65 24.09 -3.16 -13.10
N LYS A 66 23.69 -2.30 -14.05
CA LYS A 66 22.29 -2.00 -14.36
C LYS A 66 21.99 -2.32 -15.81
N ASP A 67 20.87 -3.00 -16.04
CA ASP A 67 20.25 -3.17 -17.34
C ASP A 67 18.94 -2.34 -17.37
N TYR A 68 18.79 -1.48 -18.39
CA TYR A 68 17.87 -0.33 -18.34
C TYR A 68 16.67 -0.40 -19.29
N PRO A 69 15.52 -1.00 -18.96
CA PRO A 69 14.24 -0.63 -19.49
C PRO A 69 13.75 0.69 -18.85
N ILE A 70 12.72 1.35 -19.33
CA ILE A 70 12.33 2.67 -18.82
C ILE A 70 11.44 2.56 -17.58
N ASP A 71 12.03 2.67 -16.40
CA ASP A 71 11.36 2.80 -15.10
C ASP A 71 12.22 3.65 -14.15
N TYR A 72 11.91 3.72 -12.87
CA TYR A 72 12.69 4.50 -11.90
C TYR A 72 14.12 3.98 -11.70
N SER A 73 14.41 2.70 -12.00
CA SER A 73 15.76 2.15 -11.91
C SER A 73 16.69 2.70 -12.97
N HIS A 74 16.12 3.25 -14.06
CA HIS A 74 16.85 3.80 -15.21
C HIS A 74 17.31 5.23 -15.03
N ILE A 75 16.92 5.85 -13.93
CA ILE A 75 17.29 7.22 -13.61
C ILE A 75 18.28 7.21 -12.47
N ASN A 76 19.40 7.89 -12.65
CA ASN A 76 20.36 8.10 -11.58
C ASN A 76 20.00 9.35 -10.78
N ILE A 77 20.34 9.31 -9.50
CA ILE A 77 20.26 10.48 -8.62
C ILE A 77 21.51 11.29 -8.82
N GLN A 78 21.33 12.57 -9.12
CA GLN A 78 22.45 13.50 -9.27
C GLN A 78 22.89 13.98 -7.89
N GLY A 79 24.09 13.60 -7.49
CA GLY A 79 24.74 14.16 -6.31
C GLY A 79 25.28 15.57 -6.55
N TYR A 80 25.54 16.31 -5.50
CA TYR A 80 26.22 17.61 -5.51
C TYR A 80 27.12 17.77 -4.30
N ALA A 81 28.09 18.66 -4.42
CA ALA A 81 28.96 18.97 -3.31
C ALA A 81 28.21 19.85 -2.28
N GLN A 82 28.29 19.50 -1.00
CA GLN A 82 27.67 20.24 0.07
C GLN A 82 28.17 21.69 0.06
N GLY A 83 27.25 22.64 0.12
CA GLY A 83 27.56 24.07 0.09
C GLY A 83 27.91 24.65 -1.30
N ALA A 84 27.94 23.86 -2.38
CA ALA A 84 28.31 24.34 -3.72
C ALA A 84 27.35 25.39 -4.29
N LYS A 85 26.13 25.45 -3.81
CA LYS A 85 25.09 26.43 -4.17
C LYS A 85 24.87 27.52 -3.10
N GLY A 86 25.80 27.62 -2.14
CA GLY A 86 25.64 28.41 -0.93
C GLY A 86 24.84 27.66 0.14
N LEU A 87 24.95 28.12 1.36
CA LEU A 87 24.17 27.66 2.51
C LEU A 87 23.19 28.77 2.89
N PRO A 88 21.94 28.42 3.33
CA PRO A 88 21.08 29.42 3.94
C PRO A 88 21.77 30.08 5.13
N GLU A 89 21.57 31.39 5.32
CA GLU A 89 22.26 32.19 6.36
C GLU A 89 22.03 31.68 7.80
N ASP A 90 20.91 30.99 8.01
CA ASP A 90 20.50 30.41 9.30
C ASP A 90 20.90 28.95 9.47
N THR A 91 21.70 28.39 8.55
CA THR A 91 22.08 26.98 8.59
C THR A 91 23.34 26.78 9.44
N ASP A 92 23.16 26.20 10.61
CA ASP A 92 24.28 25.70 11.43
C ASP A 92 24.70 24.31 10.92
N ILE A 93 25.52 24.28 9.87
CA ILE A 93 26.09 23.07 9.30
C ILE A 93 27.58 23.00 9.63
N GLY A 94 27.90 22.33 10.73
CA GLY A 94 29.25 21.90 11.03
C GLY A 94 29.54 20.50 10.48
N PRO A 95 30.82 20.08 10.48
CA PRO A 95 31.20 18.73 10.05
C PRO A 95 30.46 17.63 10.81
N ASP A 96 30.16 17.85 12.08
CA ASP A 96 29.50 16.89 12.95
C ASP A 96 27.97 16.83 12.76
N THR A 97 27.37 17.84 12.13
CA THR A 97 25.93 17.93 11.86
C THR A 97 25.57 17.63 10.42
N ALA A 98 26.54 17.67 9.50
CA ALA A 98 26.35 17.36 8.07
C ALA A 98 26.39 15.86 7.81
N VAL A 99 25.58 15.08 8.55
CA VAL A 99 25.47 13.63 8.40
C VAL A 99 24.06 13.23 7.98
N PHE A 100 23.95 12.20 7.17
CA PHE A 100 22.65 11.79 6.60
C PHE A 100 21.59 11.44 7.65
N TYR A 101 21.97 11.00 8.84
CA TYR A 101 21.02 10.72 9.94
C TYR A 101 20.23 11.96 10.41
N SER A 102 20.75 13.15 10.17
CA SER A 102 20.11 14.42 10.55
C SER A 102 18.98 14.81 9.57
N VAL A 103 18.93 14.21 8.40
CA VAL A 103 17.93 14.55 7.37
C VAL A 103 16.53 14.15 7.83
N ASN A 104 15.61 15.13 7.80
CA ASN A 104 14.21 14.90 8.13
C ASN A 104 13.49 14.21 6.96
N THR A 105 12.90 13.04 7.22
CA THR A 105 12.15 12.23 6.25
C THR A 105 10.64 12.45 6.31
N GLU A 106 10.17 13.30 7.21
CA GLU A 106 8.75 13.54 7.41
C GLU A 106 8.13 14.24 6.20
N THR A 107 6.89 13.89 5.92
CA THR A 107 6.05 14.53 4.91
C THR A 107 4.65 14.71 5.44
N SER A 108 3.81 15.38 4.66
CA SER A 108 2.39 15.50 4.98
C SER A 108 1.57 15.62 3.70
N TYR A 109 0.33 15.16 3.78
CA TYR A 109 -0.67 15.36 2.73
C TYR A 109 -1.98 15.89 3.31
N GLY A 110 -2.81 16.43 2.46
CA GLY A 110 -4.10 17.00 2.76
C GLY A 110 -4.18 18.48 2.45
N TRP A 111 -5.38 18.96 2.31
CA TRP A 111 -5.64 20.33 1.89
C TRP A 111 -5.57 21.31 3.07
N ASP A 112 -6.56 21.29 3.94
CA ASP A 112 -6.63 22.19 5.09
C ASP A 112 -6.14 21.51 6.37
N LYS A 113 -6.55 20.27 6.58
CA LYS A 113 -6.12 19.44 7.71
C LYS A 113 -5.12 18.40 7.22
N LYS A 114 -3.86 18.59 7.58
CA LYS A 114 -2.77 17.72 7.10
C LYS A 114 -2.59 16.48 7.95
N VAL A 115 -2.36 15.36 7.28
CA VAL A 115 -1.88 14.13 7.89
C VAL A 115 -0.36 14.10 7.80
N LYS A 116 0.31 14.00 8.94
CA LYS A 116 1.77 13.87 9.00
C LYS A 116 2.19 12.41 8.85
N LEU A 117 3.22 12.14 8.10
CA LEU A 117 3.85 10.84 7.95
C LEU A 117 5.31 10.92 8.40
N ARG A 118 5.80 9.92 9.12
CA ARG A 118 7.24 9.83 9.44
C ARG A 118 8.10 9.50 8.24
N LEU A 119 7.51 8.79 7.29
CA LEU A 119 8.13 8.40 6.03
C LEU A 119 7.18 8.69 4.88
N PRO A 120 7.66 9.05 3.69
CA PRO A 120 6.82 9.35 2.53
C PRO A 120 6.21 8.10 1.89
N ILE A 121 5.75 7.17 2.70
CA ILE A 121 5.15 5.91 2.28
C ILE A 121 3.89 5.59 3.10
N PHE A 122 2.95 4.86 2.49
CA PHE A 122 1.80 4.30 3.16
C PHE A 122 1.35 2.99 2.50
N THR A 123 0.43 2.26 3.14
CA THR A 123 0.04 0.96 2.61
C THR A 123 -0.85 1.08 1.39
N GLY A 124 -0.77 0.10 0.48
CA GLY A 124 -1.87 -0.15 -0.46
C GLY A 124 -3.14 -0.55 0.28
N ALA A 125 -4.28 -0.44 -0.41
CA ALA A 125 -5.56 -0.82 0.16
C ALA A 125 -5.64 -2.31 0.46
N LEU A 126 -5.84 -2.65 1.71
CA LEU A 126 -5.96 -4.01 2.22
C LEU A 126 -7.44 -4.31 2.49
N GLY A 127 -8.12 -4.83 1.47
CA GLY A 127 -9.57 -5.06 1.48
C GLY A 127 -9.99 -6.37 2.15
N SER A 128 -11.02 -6.99 1.58
CA SER A 128 -11.70 -8.17 2.13
C SER A 128 -11.01 -9.52 1.88
N THR A 129 -9.76 -9.52 1.42
CA THR A 129 -9.03 -10.78 1.18
C THR A 129 -8.70 -11.51 2.49
N ASP A 130 -8.61 -12.83 2.43
CA ASP A 130 -8.24 -13.65 3.58
C ASP A 130 -6.85 -13.30 4.12
N ILE A 131 -5.90 -12.97 3.25
CA ILE A 131 -4.55 -12.53 3.66
C ILE A 131 -4.63 -11.25 4.47
N ALA A 132 -5.38 -10.26 4.00
CA ALA A 132 -5.57 -9.02 4.74
C ALA A 132 -6.25 -9.26 6.10
N ARG A 133 -7.32 -10.07 6.13
CA ARG A 133 -8.07 -10.38 7.34
C ARG A 133 -7.24 -11.10 8.40
N LYS A 134 -6.51 -12.16 7.99
CA LYS A 134 -5.71 -12.99 8.90
C LYS A 134 -4.47 -12.30 9.45
N ASN A 135 -3.95 -11.30 8.75
CA ASN A 135 -2.72 -10.60 9.12
C ASN A 135 -2.97 -9.14 9.54
N TRP A 136 -4.22 -8.72 9.66
CA TRP A 136 -4.56 -7.31 9.88
C TRP A 136 -3.90 -6.70 11.11
N GLU A 137 -3.88 -7.43 12.23
CA GLU A 137 -3.28 -6.95 13.47
C GLU A 137 -1.79 -6.62 13.28
N HIS A 138 -1.06 -7.49 12.59
CA HIS A 138 0.34 -7.27 12.25
C HIS A 138 0.53 -6.02 11.38
N PHE A 139 -0.34 -5.84 10.38
CA PHE A 139 -0.26 -4.70 9.46
C PHE A 139 -0.65 -3.39 10.14
N ALA A 140 -1.75 -3.37 10.86
CA ALA A 140 -2.30 -2.18 11.48
C ALA A 140 -1.39 -1.64 12.59
N ILE A 141 -0.95 -2.52 13.49
CA ILE A 141 -0.02 -2.13 14.56
C ILE A 141 1.32 -1.72 13.96
N GLY A 142 1.85 -2.50 13.00
CA GLY A 142 3.11 -2.15 12.33
C GLY A 142 3.08 -0.80 11.63
N ALA A 143 2.00 -0.47 10.94
CA ALA A 143 1.82 0.84 10.32
C ALA A 143 1.73 1.97 11.39
N ALA A 144 0.93 1.76 12.43
CA ALA A 144 0.73 2.75 13.49
C ALA A 144 2.05 3.10 14.21
N ILE A 145 2.80 2.08 14.67
CA ILE A 145 4.07 2.30 15.36
C ILE A 145 5.15 2.91 14.45
N SER A 146 5.07 2.63 13.15
CA SER A 146 5.98 3.21 12.14
C SER A 146 5.59 4.62 11.70
N GLY A 147 4.43 5.12 12.13
CA GLY A 147 3.94 6.46 11.79
C GLY A 147 3.58 6.62 10.31
N ILE A 148 3.04 5.58 9.70
CA ILE A 148 2.55 5.57 8.33
C ILE A 148 1.03 5.31 8.28
N THR A 149 0.38 5.80 7.23
CA THR A 149 -1.05 5.56 7.01
C THR A 149 -1.31 4.11 6.58
N ILE A 150 -2.37 3.50 7.12
CA ILE A 150 -2.90 2.23 6.63
C ILE A 150 -4.23 2.45 5.91
N VAL A 151 -4.39 1.80 4.75
CA VAL A 151 -5.63 1.85 3.98
C VAL A 151 -6.43 0.56 4.19
N CYS A 152 -7.54 0.67 4.90
CA CYS A 152 -8.55 -0.39 4.96
C CYS A 152 -9.31 -0.40 3.64
N GLY A 153 -9.05 -1.38 2.79
CA GLY A 153 -9.60 -1.44 1.45
C GLY A 153 -11.09 -1.79 1.40
N GLU A 154 -11.61 -1.84 0.20
CA GLU A 154 -13.03 -2.01 -0.09
C GLU A 154 -13.60 -3.38 0.30
N ASN A 155 -14.94 -3.43 0.36
CA ASN A 155 -15.77 -4.61 0.62
C ASN A 155 -15.59 -5.26 2.00
N VAL A 156 -14.95 -4.60 2.95
CA VAL A 156 -14.72 -5.19 4.28
C VAL A 156 -16.04 -5.43 5.00
N CYS A 157 -16.92 -4.42 5.04
CA CYS A 157 -18.25 -4.59 5.63
C CYS A 157 -19.08 -5.64 4.87
N GLY A 158 -19.15 -5.51 3.53
CA GLY A 158 -19.98 -6.40 2.71
C GLY A 158 -19.56 -7.87 2.76
N MET A 159 -18.28 -8.13 2.98
CA MET A 159 -17.72 -9.49 3.11
C MET A 159 -17.61 -9.95 4.57
N ASP A 160 -17.97 -9.14 5.55
CA ASP A 160 -17.96 -9.54 6.96
C ASP A 160 -19.00 -10.66 7.21
N PRO A 161 -18.60 -11.84 7.75
CA PRO A 161 -19.55 -12.90 8.07
C PRO A 161 -20.63 -12.45 9.06
N ASP A 162 -20.26 -11.61 10.02
CA ASP A 162 -21.12 -11.14 11.11
C ASP A 162 -21.79 -9.78 10.82
N LEU A 163 -21.84 -9.39 9.53
CA LEU A 163 -22.50 -8.18 9.09
C LEU A 163 -24.00 -8.20 9.46
N ALA A 164 -24.45 -7.15 10.13
CA ALA A 164 -25.88 -6.90 10.34
C ALA A 164 -26.31 -5.62 9.60
N PHE A 165 -27.52 -5.67 9.05
CA PHE A 165 -28.15 -4.55 8.37
C PHE A 165 -29.20 -3.88 9.27
N ASP A 166 -29.44 -2.60 9.00
CA ASP A 166 -30.62 -1.90 9.48
C ASP A 166 -31.86 -2.17 8.59
N ASN A 167 -32.96 -1.53 8.92
CA ASN A 167 -34.24 -1.70 8.18
C ASN A 167 -34.19 -1.13 6.76
N THR A 168 -33.18 -0.32 6.43
CA THR A 168 -32.99 0.28 5.10
C THR A 168 -31.99 -0.50 4.23
N GLY A 169 -31.42 -1.58 4.76
CA GLY A 169 -30.42 -2.40 4.10
C GLY A 169 -28.99 -1.81 4.14
N LYS A 170 -28.76 -0.85 5.04
CA LYS A 170 -27.43 -0.29 5.29
C LYS A 170 -26.72 -1.02 6.43
N VAL A 171 -25.40 -0.87 6.51
CA VAL A 171 -24.58 -1.47 7.57
C VAL A 171 -25.01 -0.90 8.92
N LYS A 172 -25.47 -1.78 9.80
CA LYS A 172 -25.77 -1.49 11.22
C LYS A 172 -24.60 -1.93 12.11
N LYS A 173 -23.95 -3.03 11.78
CA LYS A 173 -22.85 -3.60 12.56
C LYS A 173 -21.91 -4.39 11.65
N SER A 174 -20.60 -4.14 11.75
CA SER A 174 -19.55 -4.91 11.09
C SER A 174 -18.37 -5.10 12.05
N PRO A 175 -18.33 -6.23 12.80
CA PRO A 175 -17.25 -6.52 13.74
C PRO A 175 -15.86 -6.52 13.11
N GLU A 176 -15.74 -6.96 11.85
CA GLU A 176 -14.46 -6.97 11.14
C GLU A 176 -13.98 -5.54 10.85
N MET A 177 -14.85 -4.62 10.42
CA MET A 177 -14.50 -3.21 10.22
C MET A 177 -14.10 -2.56 11.55
N ASP A 178 -14.87 -2.80 12.61
CA ASP A 178 -14.60 -2.28 13.95
C ASP A 178 -13.22 -2.72 14.44
N ARG A 179 -12.95 -4.02 14.38
CA ARG A 179 -11.66 -4.60 14.74
C ARG A 179 -10.51 -3.95 13.98
N ARG A 180 -10.69 -3.73 12.68
CA ARG A 180 -9.65 -3.12 11.85
C ARG A 180 -9.31 -1.71 12.29
N ILE A 181 -10.31 -0.89 12.52
CA ILE A 181 -10.12 0.51 12.92
C ILE A 181 -9.51 0.59 14.33
N GLU A 182 -10.07 -0.14 15.29
CA GLU A 182 -9.63 -0.12 16.68
C GLU A 182 -8.20 -0.62 16.85
N THR A 183 -7.80 -1.65 16.10
CA THR A 183 -6.43 -2.17 16.14
C THR A 183 -5.39 -1.11 15.78
N TYR A 184 -5.63 -0.32 14.75
CA TYR A 184 -4.72 0.76 14.39
C TYR A 184 -4.73 1.88 15.43
N LYS A 185 -5.92 2.34 15.83
CA LYS A 185 -6.07 3.45 16.78
C LYS A 185 -5.39 3.19 18.12
N LYS A 186 -5.31 1.93 18.55
CA LYS A 186 -4.68 1.52 19.81
C LYS A 186 -3.19 1.91 19.88
N PHE A 187 -2.47 1.98 18.75
CA PHE A 187 -1.05 2.30 18.69
C PHE A 187 -0.73 3.58 17.89
N HIS A 188 -1.75 4.34 17.51
CA HIS A 188 -1.56 5.58 16.76
C HIS A 188 -0.93 6.67 17.65
N GLU A 189 0.13 7.32 17.16
CA GLU A 189 0.94 8.30 17.89
C GLU A 189 1.00 9.67 17.17
N GLY A 190 -0.06 10.04 16.47
CA GLY A 190 -0.15 11.35 15.78
C GLY A 190 0.55 11.41 14.41
N TYR A 191 1.10 10.30 13.93
CA TYR A 191 1.62 10.16 12.58
C TYR A 191 0.88 9.07 11.83
N GLY A 192 0.57 9.32 10.57
CA GLY A 192 -0.29 8.45 9.77
C GLY A 192 -1.73 8.51 10.22
N GLU A 193 -2.56 7.73 9.58
CA GLU A 193 -3.95 7.53 9.93
C GLU A 193 -4.44 6.17 9.44
N ILE A 194 -5.58 5.72 9.90
CA ILE A 194 -6.34 4.69 9.21
C ILE A 194 -7.40 5.37 8.37
N LEU A 195 -7.41 5.08 7.07
CA LEU A 195 -8.49 5.50 6.19
C LEU A 195 -9.22 4.29 5.62
N VAL A 196 -10.52 4.45 5.38
CA VAL A 196 -11.35 3.41 4.76
C VAL A 196 -11.56 3.77 3.30
N GLN A 197 -11.25 2.82 2.41
CA GLN A 197 -11.47 2.96 0.98
C GLN A 197 -12.82 2.33 0.60
N MET A 198 -13.58 3.01 -0.22
CA MET A 198 -14.89 2.57 -0.69
C MET A 198 -14.93 2.40 -2.20
N ASN A 199 -15.58 1.33 -2.63
CA ASN A 199 -16.08 1.19 -3.99
C ASN A 199 -17.61 1.36 -4.05
N VAL A 200 -18.20 1.09 -5.22
CA VAL A 200 -19.67 1.19 -5.44
C VAL A 200 -20.46 0.34 -4.45
N GLU A 201 -19.98 -0.85 -4.10
CA GLU A 201 -20.68 -1.73 -3.17
C GLU A 201 -20.68 -1.15 -1.74
N ASP A 202 -19.56 -0.56 -1.32
CA ASP A 202 -19.45 0.08 0.01
C ASP A 202 -20.33 1.33 0.11
N THR A 203 -20.40 2.15 -0.94
CA THR A 203 -21.32 3.29 -1.03
C THR A 203 -22.78 2.81 -0.93
N ARG A 204 -23.13 1.77 -1.67
CA ARG A 204 -24.49 1.16 -1.62
C ARG A 204 -24.84 0.67 -0.22
N LEU A 205 -23.89 0.11 0.51
CA LEU A 205 -24.09 -0.43 1.85
C LEU A 205 -24.08 0.64 2.95
N GLY A 206 -23.70 1.89 2.66
CA GLY A 206 -23.60 2.95 3.67
C GLY A 206 -22.38 2.79 4.58
N THR A 207 -21.26 2.31 4.05
CA THR A 207 -20.03 2.11 4.82
C THR A 207 -19.49 3.43 5.37
N ALA A 208 -19.60 4.54 4.62
CA ALA A 208 -19.17 5.86 5.08
C ALA A 208 -19.92 6.30 6.33
N GLU A 209 -21.23 6.24 6.30
CA GLU A 209 -22.09 6.62 7.42
C GLU A 209 -21.79 5.77 8.67
N TYR A 210 -21.56 4.47 8.45
CA TYR A 210 -21.22 3.55 9.53
C TYR A 210 -19.89 3.92 10.21
N VAL A 211 -18.82 4.10 9.42
CA VAL A 211 -17.49 4.38 10.02
C VAL A 211 -17.37 5.80 10.56
N SER A 212 -18.08 6.76 9.99
CA SER A 212 -18.16 8.12 10.54
C SER A 212 -18.88 8.11 11.89
N SER A 213 -20.10 7.60 11.95
CA SER A 213 -20.92 7.64 13.16
C SER A 213 -20.34 6.84 14.32
N LYS A 214 -19.70 5.70 14.03
CA LYS A 214 -19.19 4.80 15.06
C LYS A 214 -17.76 5.07 15.47
N HIS A 215 -16.91 5.40 14.52
CA HIS A 215 -15.47 5.51 14.74
C HIS A 215 -14.93 6.92 14.63
N ASN A 216 -15.74 7.88 14.19
CA ASN A 216 -15.33 9.27 14.01
C ASN A 216 -14.01 9.37 13.22
N LEU A 217 -13.98 8.74 12.05
CA LEU A 217 -12.83 8.84 11.16
C LEU A 217 -12.81 10.16 10.43
N ASP A 218 -11.65 10.79 10.34
CA ASP A 218 -11.46 12.05 9.64
C ASP A 218 -11.38 11.90 8.12
N THR A 219 -10.95 10.74 7.64
CA THR A 219 -10.64 10.50 6.21
C THR A 219 -11.39 9.32 5.64
N ILE A 220 -11.91 9.51 4.45
CA ILE A 220 -12.49 8.46 3.60
C ILE A 220 -11.86 8.52 2.20
N GLU A 221 -11.66 7.37 1.57
CA GLU A 221 -11.14 7.28 0.21
C GLU A 221 -12.17 6.73 -0.76
N LEU A 222 -12.41 7.47 -1.83
CA LEU A 222 -13.14 6.98 -2.99
C LEU A 222 -12.20 6.22 -3.92
N LYS A 223 -12.70 5.15 -4.53
CA LYS A 223 -11.95 4.37 -5.50
C LYS A 223 -12.66 4.31 -6.84
N TRP A 224 -11.98 4.75 -7.88
CA TRP A 224 -12.40 4.59 -9.25
C TRP A 224 -11.77 3.34 -9.86
N GLY A 225 -12.62 2.40 -10.29
CA GLY A 225 -12.20 1.11 -10.82
C GLY A 225 -11.53 0.20 -9.78
N GLN A 226 -10.69 -0.71 -10.22
CA GLN A 226 -9.91 -1.63 -9.39
C GLN A 226 -8.41 -1.35 -9.51
N GLY A 227 -7.96 -0.30 -8.82
CA GLY A 227 -6.54 0.07 -8.80
C GLY A 227 -5.97 0.18 -10.21
N ALA A 228 -4.80 -0.39 -10.44
CA ALA A 228 -4.06 -0.33 -11.70
C ALA A 228 -4.81 -0.91 -12.92
N LYS A 229 -5.89 -1.65 -12.73
CA LYS A 229 -6.53 -2.44 -13.81
C LYS A 229 -7.87 -1.90 -14.30
N CYS A 230 -8.42 -0.90 -13.64
CA CYS A 230 -9.64 -0.19 -14.07
C CYS A 230 -10.86 -1.10 -14.33
N ILE A 231 -10.94 -2.22 -13.62
CA ILE A 231 -12.00 -3.21 -13.72
C ILE A 231 -12.73 -3.42 -12.41
N GLY A 232 -13.88 -4.09 -12.45
CA GLY A 232 -14.58 -4.56 -11.25
C GLY A 232 -13.76 -5.63 -10.50
N GLY A 233 -13.87 -5.66 -9.18
CA GLY A 233 -13.21 -6.68 -8.35
C GLY A 233 -13.91 -8.03 -8.47
N GLU A 234 -13.12 -9.09 -8.58
CA GLU A 234 -13.58 -10.47 -8.62
C GLU A 234 -13.05 -11.24 -7.41
N VAL A 235 -13.91 -12.02 -6.78
CA VAL A 235 -13.56 -12.94 -5.67
C VAL A 235 -14.11 -14.32 -5.96
N LYS A 236 -13.28 -15.35 -5.81
CA LYS A 236 -13.71 -16.75 -5.90
C LYS A 236 -14.35 -17.20 -4.59
N LEU A 237 -15.49 -17.86 -4.68
CA LEU A 237 -16.26 -18.38 -3.55
C LEU A 237 -16.30 -19.91 -3.65
N LYS A 238 -15.84 -20.57 -2.61
CA LYS A 238 -15.64 -22.03 -2.59
C LYS A 238 -16.85 -22.82 -2.09
N THR A 239 -17.89 -22.13 -1.59
CA THR A 239 -19.08 -22.80 -1.05
C THR A 239 -20.37 -22.20 -1.58
N LEU A 240 -21.38 -23.03 -1.71
CA LEU A 240 -22.72 -22.63 -2.15
C LEU A 240 -23.38 -21.69 -1.13
N GLU A 241 -23.23 -21.99 0.15
CA GLU A 241 -23.80 -21.19 1.25
C GLU A 241 -23.31 -19.75 1.18
N ARG A 242 -21.98 -19.58 1.00
CA ARG A 242 -21.39 -18.23 0.87
C ARG A 242 -21.83 -17.52 -0.41
N ALA A 243 -21.98 -18.24 -1.49
CA ALA A 243 -22.48 -17.70 -2.76
C ALA A 243 -23.93 -17.18 -2.62
N LEU A 244 -24.79 -17.96 -1.99
CA LEU A 244 -26.19 -17.58 -1.71
C LEU A 244 -26.26 -16.39 -0.75
N GLU A 245 -25.46 -16.38 0.30
CA GLU A 245 -25.40 -15.29 1.26
C GLU A 245 -25.03 -13.96 0.58
N LEU A 246 -23.95 -13.95 -0.23
CA LEU A 246 -23.51 -12.74 -0.92
C LEU A 246 -24.48 -12.29 -2.00
N LYS A 247 -25.13 -13.24 -2.69
CA LYS A 247 -26.23 -12.94 -3.60
C LYS A 247 -27.38 -12.24 -2.88
N LYS A 248 -27.76 -12.75 -1.69
CA LYS A 248 -28.78 -12.11 -0.83
C LYS A 248 -28.39 -10.73 -0.37
N ARG A 249 -27.11 -10.47 -0.12
CA ARG A 249 -26.54 -9.14 0.19
C ARG A 249 -26.52 -8.19 -1.04
N GLY A 250 -26.98 -8.67 -2.21
CA GLY A 250 -27.08 -7.88 -3.44
C GLY A 250 -25.83 -7.83 -4.29
N TYR A 251 -24.81 -8.65 -4.03
CA TYR A 251 -23.65 -8.80 -4.91
C TYR A 251 -24.03 -9.53 -6.21
N ILE A 252 -23.25 -9.29 -7.26
CA ILE A 252 -23.32 -10.08 -8.49
C ILE A 252 -22.53 -11.38 -8.23
N VAL A 253 -23.21 -12.52 -8.29
CA VAL A 253 -22.60 -13.83 -8.11
C VAL A 253 -22.87 -14.70 -9.31
N LEU A 254 -21.84 -15.26 -9.93
CA LEU A 254 -21.89 -16.07 -11.12
C LEU A 254 -21.20 -17.44 -10.92
N PRO A 255 -21.76 -18.53 -11.50
CA PRO A 255 -23.11 -18.61 -12.02
C PRO A 255 -24.13 -18.34 -10.92
N ASP A 256 -25.39 -18.00 -11.27
CA ASP A 256 -26.38 -17.58 -10.27
C ASP A 256 -26.70 -18.73 -9.28
N PRO A 257 -26.31 -18.61 -7.99
CA PRO A 257 -26.45 -19.68 -7.03
C PRO A 257 -27.90 -19.96 -6.59
N THR A 258 -28.85 -19.13 -7.01
CA THR A 258 -30.28 -19.33 -6.70
C THR A 258 -30.96 -20.30 -7.65
N LEU A 259 -30.36 -20.61 -8.79
CA LEU A 259 -30.90 -21.51 -9.79
C LEU A 259 -30.68 -22.99 -9.39
N PRO A 260 -31.73 -23.83 -9.41
CA PRO A 260 -31.63 -25.26 -9.04
C PRO A 260 -30.59 -26.02 -9.87
N GLU A 261 -30.48 -25.74 -11.17
CA GLU A 261 -29.53 -26.38 -12.09
C GLU A 261 -28.09 -26.04 -11.71
N VAL A 262 -27.83 -24.78 -11.31
CA VAL A 262 -26.53 -24.33 -10.84
C VAL A 262 -26.16 -25.03 -9.53
N GLN A 263 -27.09 -25.12 -8.60
CA GLN A 263 -26.87 -25.84 -7.32
C GLN A 263 -26.58 -27.33 -7.56
N LYS A 264 -27.32 -27.95 -8.49
CA LYS A 264 -27.09 -29.36 -8.88
C LYS A 264 -25.70 -29.52 -9.50
N GLY A 265 -25.33 -28.64 -10.44
CA GLY A 265 -24.02 -28.65 -11.06
C GLY A 265 -22.87 -28.49 -10.07
N PHE A 266 -23.00 -27.57 -9.09
CA PHE A 266 -22.01 -27.41 -8.03
C PHE A 266 -21.90 -28.67 -7.15
N LYS A 267 -23.03 -29.22 -6.70
CA LYS A 267 -23.05 -30.43 -5.86
C LYS A 267 -22.49 -31.67 -6.59
N SER A 268 -22.68 -31.76 -7.90
CA SER A 268 -22.12 -32.85 -8.73
C SER A 268 -20.64 -32.63 -9.10
N GLY A 269 -20.03 -31.50 -8.75
CA GLY A 269 -18.65 -31.18 -9.08
C GLY A 269 -18.43 -30.73 -10.53
N SER A 270 -19.48 -30.40 -11.29
CA SER A 270 -19.37 -29.87 -12.65
C SER A 270 -18.59 -28.55 -12.69
N PHE A 271 -18.64 -27.77 -11.62
CA PHE A 271 -17.75 -26.65 -11.35
C PHE A 271 -17.50 -26.55 -9.84
N LYS A 272 -16.40 -25.88 -9.43
CA LYS A 272 -15.92 -25.93 -8.05
C LYS A 272 -16.00 -24.59 -7.30
N GLU A 273 -16.23 -23.49 -7.99
CA GLU A 273 -16.18 -22.16 -7.41
C GLU A 273 -17.20 -21.25 -8.09
N PHE A 274 -17.78 -20.35 -7.30
CA PHE A 274 -18.55 -19.21 -7.80
C PHE A 274 -17.64 -17.97 -7.88
N GLU A 275 -18.07 -16.98 -8.62
CA GLU A 275 -17.42 -15.69 -8.75
C GLU A 275 -18.30 -14.57 -8.20
N ARG A 276 -17.82 -13.80 -7.24
CA ARG A 276 -18.47 -12.57 -6.81
C ARG A 276 -17.82 -11.40 -7.54
N HIS A 277 -18.61 -10.62 -8.24
CA HIS A 277 -18.17 -9.42 -8.92
C HIS A 277 -18.71 -8.16 -8.23
N SER A 278 -17.86 -7.11 -8.16
CA SER A 278 -18.29 -5.77 -7.77
C SER A 278 -18.79 -5.01 -9.01
N ARG A 279 -19.80 -4.16 -8.80
CA ARG A 279 -20.25 -3.24 -9.84
C ARG A 279 -19.20 -2.22 -10.17
N LEU A 280 -19.23 -1.73 -11.41
CA LEU A 280 -18.50 -0.54 -11.81
C LEU A 280 -19.36 0.69 -11.51
N GLY A 281 -18.75 1.77 -11.03
CA GLY A 281 -19.39 3.07 -10.91
C GLY A 281 -19.27 3.84 -12.21
N PHE A 282 -20.25 4.68 -12.48
CA PHE A 282 -20.12 5.72 -13.49
C PHE A 282 -19.28 6.87 -12.93
N VAL A 283 -18.29 7.30 -13.71
CA VAL A 283 -17.42 8.41 -13.34
C VAL A 283 -17.84 9.64 -14.13
N SER A 284 -18.29 10.68 -13.43
CA SER A 284 -18.56 12.01 -13.98
C SER A 284 -18.03 13.07 -13.05
N GLY A 285 -17.76 14.28 -13.58
CA GLY A 285 -17.32 15.40 -12.76
C GLY A 285 -18.36 15.79 -11.73
N ASP A 286 -19.58 15.97 -12.14
CA ASP A 286 -20.70 16.37 -11.28
C ASP A 286 -20.95 15.31 -10.21
N GLY A 287 -20.98 14.02 -10.57
CA GLY A 287 -21.16 12.93 -9.62
C GLY A 287 -20.04 12.82 -8.59
N LEU A 288 -18.79 13.16 -8.93
CA LEU A 288 -17.71 13.23 -7.95
C LEU A 288 -17.90 14.42 -6.99
N LEU A 289 -18.26 15.59 -7.49
CA LEU A 289 -18.50 16.77 -6.66
C LEU A 289 -19.63 16.51 -5.67
N GLU A 290 -20.76 16.00 -6.13
CA GLU A 290 -21.91 15.63 -5.29
C GLU A 290 -21.52 14.60 -4.22
N GLU A 291 -20.77 13.57 -4.58
CA GLU A 291 -20.35 12.52 -3.63
C GLU A 291 -19.35 13.05 -2.60
N VAL A 292 -18.42 13.91 -3.00
CA VAL A 292 -17.44 14.52 -2.07
C VAL A 292 -18.17 15.46 -1.08
N ASP A 293 -19.12 16.24 -1.55
CA ASP A 293 -19.91 17.12 -0.68
C ASP A 293 -20.74 16.28 0.29
N ARG A 294 -21.43 15.23 -0.19
CA ARG A 294 -22.13 14.28 0.67
C ARG A 294 -21.24 13.68 1.75
N LEU A 295 -20.02 13.26 1.41
CA LEU A 295 -19.07 12.67 2.38
C LEU A 295 -18.64 13.70 3.42
N ARG A 296 -18.47 14.96 3.04
CA ARG A 296 -18.22 16.04 4.00
C ARG A 296 -19.40 16.29 4.93
N ASP A 297 -20.62 16.26 4.43
CA ASP A 297 -21.85 16.35 5.22
C ASP A 297 -22.00 15.17 6.19
N VAL A 298 -21.55 13.98 5.82
CA VAL A 298 -21.45 12.80 6.70
C VAL A 298 -20.44 13.00 7.84
N GLY A 299 -19.51 13.96 7.70
CA GLY A 299 -18.58 14.34 8.76
C GLY A 299 -17.09 14.13 8.46
N PHE A 300 -16.73 13.71 7.26
CA PHE A 300 -15.31 13.56 6.89
C PHE A 300 -14.67 14.91 6.60
N SER A 301 -13.61 15.22 7.33
CA SER A 301 -12.84 16.44 7.11
C SER A 301 -11.88 16.35 5.93
N ARG A 302 -11.56 15.13 5.49
CA ARG A 302 -10.72 14.83 4.32
C ARG A 302 -11.38 13.77 3.44
N VAL A 303 -11.36 14.01 2.13
CA VAL A 303 -11.78 13.03 1.12
C VAL A 303 -10.62 12.81 0.17
N THR A 304 -10.18 11.57 0.03
CA THR A 304 -9.13 11.16 -0.90
C THR A 304 -9.71 10.37 -2.07
N LEU A 305 -8.98 10.30 -3.16
CA LEU A 305 -9.39 9.57 -4.35
C LEU A 305 -8.26 8.66 -4.82
N LYS A 306 -8.54 7.39 -5.01
CA LYS A 306 -7.65 6.47 -5.70
C LYS A 306 -8.14 6.19 -7.10
N THR A 307 -7.25 6.37 -8.08
CA THR A 307 -7.48 6.07 -9.49
C THR A 307 -6.45 5.06 -10.00
N GLY A 308 -6.73 4.45 -11.16
CA GLY A 308 -5.85 3.45 -11.77
C GLY A 308 -5.01 3.99 -12.92
N ALA A 309 -4.40 3.07 -13.64
CA ALA A 309 -3.57 3.33 -14.82
C ALA A 309 -4.43 3.51 -16.08
N TYR A 310 -5.30 4.48 -16.04
CA TYR A 310 -6.21 4.83 -17.13
C TYR A 310 -5.48 5.43 -18.33
N SER A 311 -6.24 5.73 -19.37
CA SER A 311 -5.75 6.54 -20.48
C SER A 311 -5.37 7.96 -20.02
N ALA A 312 -4.62 8.67 -20.85
CA ALA A 312 -4.22 10.04 -20.56
C ALA A 312 -5.42 10.97 -20.30
N VAL A 313 -6.54 10.75 -21.02
CA VAL A 313 -7.77 11.55 -20.87
C VAL A 313 -8.41 11.35 -19.50
N GLU A 314 -8.54 10.08 -19.06
CA GLU A 314 -9.16 9.76 -17.78
C GLU A 314 -8.29 10.22 -16.60
N LEU A 315 -6.96 10.16 -16.76
CA LEU A 315 -6.06 10.76 -15.77
C LEU A 315 -6.23 12.29 -15.69
N ALA A 316 -6.35 12.96 -16.85
CA ALA A 316 -6.60 14.40 -16.87
C ALA A 316 -7.94 14.75 -16.22
N MET A 317 -9.00 13.92 -16.43
CA MET A 317 -10.28 14.06 -15.73
C MET A 317 -10.11 13.91 -14.22
N ALA A 318 -9.43 12.87 -13.75
CA ALA A 318 -9.20 12.65 -12.32
C ALA A 318 -8.47 13.83 -11.67
N MET A 319 -7.45 14.37 -12.33
CA MET A 319 -6.69 15.56 -11.88
C MET A 319 -7.57 16.81 -11.82
N ARG A 320 -8.35 17.04 -12.87
CA ARG A 320 -9.23 18.22 -12.97
C ARG A 320 -10.35 18.16 -11.93
N PHE A 321 -11.09 17.06 -11.89
CA PHE A 321 -12.20 16.90 -10.95
C PHE A 321 -11.73 16.80 -9.50
N GLY A 322 -10.57 16.18 -9.26
CA GLY A 322 -9.92 16.20 -7.95
C GLY A 322 -9.57 17.60 -7.47
N SER A 323 -9.15 18.48 -8.39
CA SER A 323 -8.93 19.91 -8.10
C SER A 323 -10.24 20.64 -7.77
N GLU A 324 -11.28 20.44 -8.58
CA GLU A 324 -12.60 21.07 -8.42
C GLU A 324 -13.30 20.61 -7.13
N ALA A 325 -13.28 19.31 -6.84
CA ALA A 325 -13.85 18.70 -5.65
C ALA A 325 -13.00 18.91 -4.38
N LYS A 326 -11.85 19.54 -4.50
CA LYS A 326 -10.89 19.73 -3.38
C LYS A 326 -10.47 18.40 -2.73
N ILE A 327 -10.15 17.40 -3.53
CA ILE A 327 -9.61 16.14 -3.04
C ILE A 327 -8.29 16.38 -2.30
N ASP A 328 -8.15 15.79 -1.12
CA ASP A 328 -7.00 15.98 -0.24
C ASP A 328 -5.75 15.25 -0.71
N LEU A 329 -5.93 14.03 -1.21
CA LEU A 329 -4.87 13.19 -1.80
C LEU A 329 -5.43 12.41 -2.98
N LEU A 330 -4.77 12.51 -4.13
CA LEU A 330 -5.03 11.71 -5.32
C LEU A 330 -3.97 10.63 -5.45
N THR A 331 -4.34 9.38 -5.20
CA THR A 331 -3.45 8.22 -5.39
C THR A 331 -3.58 7.70 -6.82
N ILE A 332 -2.48 7.69 -7.57
CA ILE A 332 -2.40 7.26 -8.97
C ILE A 332 -1.65 5.93 -9.03
N ASP A 333 -2.34 4.86 -9.42
CA ASP A 333 -1.83 3.49 -9.39
C ASP A 333 -1.46 2.99 -10.79
N GLY A 334 -0.16 2.84 -11.06
CA GLY A 334 0.36 2.42 -12.36
C GLY A 334 0.25 0.92 -12.64
N ALA A 335 0.51 0.52 -13.88
CA ALA A 335 0.38 -0.85 -14.37
C ALA A 335 1.12 -1.94 -13.55
N PRO A 336 2.30 -1.71 -12.96
CA PRO A 336 2.94 -2.66 -12.06
C PRO A 336 2.16 -2.94 -10.77
N GLY A 337 1.23 -2.06 -10.40
CA GLY A 337 0.30 -2.28 -9.30
C GLY A 337 -0.61 -3.46 -9.60
N GLY A 338 -0.87 -4.27 -8.57
CA GLY A 338 -1.69 -5.47 -8.69
C GLY A 338 -2.91 -5.40 -7.78
N THR A 339 -3.87 -6.23 -8.14
CA THR A 339 -4.95 -6.63 -7.23
C THR A 339 -5.00 -8.14 -7.22
N GLY A 340 -5.17 -8.74 -6.04
CA GLY A 340 -5.23 -10.20 -5.91
C GLY A 340 -6.47 -10.86 -6.53
N MET A 341 -7.32 -10.07 -7.17
CA MET A 341 -8.65 -10.45 -7.63
C MET A 341 -8.86 -10.26 -9.13
N SER A 342 -7.82 -9.89 -9.88
CA SER A 342 -7.94 -9.70 -11.33
C SER A 342 -7.50 -10.94 -12.09
N PRO A 343 -8.15 -11.25 -13.22
CA PRO A 343 -7.67 -12.25 -14.16
C PRO A 343 -6.24 -11.96 -14.63
N TRP A 344 -5.47 -13.02 -14.89
CA TRP A 344 -4.07 -12.92 -15.28
C TRP A 344 -3.80 -11.97 -16.48
N PRO A 345 -4.58 -11.98 -17.57
CA PRO A 345 -4.37 -11.05 -18.69
C PRO A 345 -4.50 -9.59 -18.26
N MET A 346 -5.47 -9.29 -17.41
CA MET A 346 -5.70 -7.92 -16.94
C MET A 346 -4.60 -7.47 -15.97
N MET A 347 -4.04 -8.40 -15.19
CA MET A 347 -2.91 -8.09 -14.30
C MET A 347 -1.66 -7.71 -15.07
N ASN A 348 -1.43 -8.31 -16.23
CA ASN A 348 -0.16 -8.22 -16.93
C ASN A 348 -0.19 -7.34 -18.18
N GLU A 349 -1.36 -7.19 -18.82
CA GLU A 349 -1.47 -6.52 -20.13
C GLU A 349 -2.12 -5.13 -20.06
N TRP A 350 -2.77 -4.80 -18.93
CA TRP A 350 -3.54 -3.56 -18.82
C TRP A 350 -2.83 -2.51 -17.98
N GLY A 351 -2.98 -1.25 -18.41
CA GLY A 351 -2.58 -0.07 -17.67
C GLY A 351 -1.32 0.60 -18.20
N ILE A 352 -1.17 1.87 -17.90
CA ILE A 352 0.02 2.65 -18.22
C ILE A 352 1.10 2.40 -17.16
N PRO A 353 2.37 2.13 -17.52
CA PRO A 353 3.47 2.00 -16.56
C PRO A 353 3.61 3.24 -15.67
N THR A 354 3.93 3.03 -14.39
CA THR A 354 3.91 4.06 -13.35
C THR A 354 4.76 5.27 -13.71
N PHE A 355 5.94 5.07 -14.30
CA PHE A 355 6.83 6.16 -14.68
C PHE A 355 6.19 7.10 -15.72
N TYR A 356 5.59 6.53 -16.79
CA TYR A 356 4.88 7.33 -17.80
C TYR A 356 3.64 8.00 -17.23
N LEU A 357 2.93 7.29 -16.37
CA LEU A 357 1.74 7.81 -15.70
C LEU A 357 2.08 8.99 -14.81
N GLN A 358 3.22 8.96 -14.10
CA GLN A 358 3.71 10.08 -13.31
C GLN A 358 4.08 11.26 -14.20
N ALA A 359 4.74 11.05 -15.33
CA ALA A 359 5.08 12.12 -16.28
C ALA A 359 3.83 12.87 -16.75
N LEU A 360 2.78 12.14 -17.14
CA LEU A 360 1.49 12.71 -17.51
C LEU A 360 0.84 13.47 -16.34
N ALA A 361 0.86 12.88 -15.14
CA ALA A 361 0.31 13.52 -13.95
C ALA A 361 1.00 14.85 -13.64
N MET A 362 2.33 14.94 -13.80
CA MET A 362 3.10 16.18 -13.62
C MET A 362 2.77 17.22 -14.68
N GLU A 363 2.56 16.79 -15.91
CA GLU A 363 2.11 17.69 -16.97
C GLU A 363 0.75 18.32 -16.63
N TYR A 364 -0.20 17.51 -16.20
CA TYR A 364 -1.55 17.99 -15.82
C TYR A 364 -1.54 18.82 -14.54
N ALA A 365 -0.74 18.46 -13.55
CA ALA A 365 -0.54 19.24 -12.33
C ALA A 365 0.00 20.65 -12.65
N ASN A 366 1.00 20.73 -13.50
CA ASN A 366 1.54 22.01 -13.96
C ASN A 366 0.54 22.82 -14.80
N ALA A 367 -0.28 22.16 -15.62
CA ALA A 367 -1.35 22.80 -16.37
C ALA A 367 -2.44 23.40 -15.45
N LEU A 368 -2.83 22.70 -14.40
CA LEU A 368 -3.73 23.20 -13.37
C LEU A 368 -3.13 24.41 -12.64
N LYS A 369 -1.88 24.28 -12.18
CA LYS A 369 -1.16 25.37 -11.50
C LYS A 369 -1.06 26.63 -12.36
N LYS A 370 -0.70 26.50 -13.66
CA LYS A 370 -0.66 27.63 -14.61
C LYS A 370 -2.00 28.33 -14.80
N ARG A 371 -3.11 27.62 -14.60
CA ARG A 371 -4.48 28.17 -14.63
C ARG A 371 -4.95 28.71 -13.27
N GLY A 372 -4.07 28.83 -12.29
CA GLY A 372 -4.42 29.28 -10.93
C GLY A 372 -5.29 28.30 -10.16
N LYS A 373 -5.40 27.04 -10.61
CA LYS A 373 -6.14 26.02 -9.91
C LYS A 373 -5.23 25.32 -8.90
N ARG A 374 -5.82 24.93 -7.77
CA ARG A 374 -5.11 24.12 -6.77
C ARG A 374 -4.95 22.69 -7.27
N VAL A 375 -3.76 22.16 -7.12
CA VAL A 375 -3.46 20.75 -7.43
C VAL A 375 -3.68 19.92 -6.16
N PRO A 376 -4.42 18.80 -6.19
CA PRO A 376 -4.45 17.86 -5.07
C PRO A 376 -3.04 17.39 -4.73
N ASP A 377 -2.77 17.08 -3.46
CA ASP A 377 -1.56 16.33 -3.17
C ASP A 377 -1.62 14.97 -3.87
N ILE A 378 -0.51 14.50 -4.40
CA ILE A 378 -0.46 13.28 -5.20
C ILE A 378 0.32 12.20 -4.44
N ALA A 379 -0.16 10.97 -4.53
CA ALA A 379 0.61 9.79 -4.21
C ALA A 379 0.75 8.89 -5.43
N MET A 380 1.97 8.40 -5.67
CA MET A 380 2.20 7.40 -6.72
C MET A 380 2.07 6.00 -6.15
N ALA A 381 1.53 5.07 -6.92
CA ALA A 381 1.44 3.65 -6.60
C ALA A 381 1.78 2.80 -7.83
N GLY A 382 2.13 1.55 -7.60
CA GLY A 382 2.44 0.60 -8.67
C GLY A 382 3.92 0.31 -8.81
N GLY A 383 4.38 -0.78 -8.15
CA GLY A 383 5.70 -1.34 -8.30
C GLY A 383 6.77 -0.84 -7.32
N PHE A 384 6.42 -0.05 -6.33
CA PHE A 384 7.37 0.46 -5.35
C PHE A 384 7.69 -0.53 -4.23
N SER A 385 8.97 -0.60 -3.86
CA SER A 385 9.46 -1.41 -2.75
C SER A 385 10.76 -0.91 -2.13
N SER A 386 11.44 0.04 -2.76
CA SER A 386 12.75 0.50 -2.32
C SER A 386 12.80 2.03 -2.19
N GLU A 387 13.67 2.51 -1.34
CA GLU A 387 13.83 3.93 -1.01
C GLU A 387 14.30 4.76 -2.20
N ASP A 388 15.12 4.20 -3.08
CA ASP A 388 15.60 4.90 -4.29
C ASP A 388 14.48 5.17 -5.28
N ALA A 389 13.59 4.20 -5.53
CA ALA A 389 12.44 4.38 -6.38
C ALA A 389 11.46 5.41 -5.80
N VAL A 390 11.26 5.37 -4.48
CA VAL A 390 10.41 6.34 -3.78
C VAL A 390 11.03 7.75 -3.84
N PHE A 391 12.33 7.87 -3.57
CA PHE A 391 13.05 9.15 -3.68
C PHE A 391 12.90 9.76 -5.09
N LYS A 392 13.13 8.96 -6.13
CA LYS A 392 13.00 9.40 -7.52
C LYS A 392 11.58 9.84 -7.86
N ALA A 393 10.57 9.09 -7.40
CA ALA A 393 9.18 9.47 -7.60
C ALA A 393 8.85 10.82 -6.94
N LEU A 394 9.32 11.05 -5.71
CA LEU A 394 9.14 12.31 -5.02
C LEU A 394 9.90 13.45 -5.69
N ALA A 395 11.15 13.23 -6.08
CA ALA A 395 11.98 14.24 -6.74
C ALA A 395 11.40 14.70 -8.08
N ILE A 396 11.01 13.73 -8.95
CA ILE A 396 10.36 14.03 -10.24
C ILE A 396 8.99 14.67 -10.02
N GLY A 397 8.27 14.24 -8.98
CA GLY A 397 6.91 14.69 -8.67
C GLY A 397 6.82 15.98 -7.86
N SER A 398 7.95 16.57 -7.44
CA SER A 398 7.96 17.79 -6.64
C SER A 398 7.33 18.97 -7.40
N PRO A 399 6.52 19.83 -6.74
CA PRO A 399 6.15 19.78 -5.32
C PRO A 399 4.84 19.01 -5.05
N PHE A 400 4.28 18.28 -6.00
CA PHE A 400 2.92 17.73 -5.95
C PHE A 400 2.87 16.34 -5.34
N VAL A 401 3.87 15.48 -5.63
CA VAL A 401 3.92 14.12 -5.05
C VAL A 401 4.45 14.20 -3.63
N LYS A 402 3.63 13.75 -2.68
CA LYS A 402 3.90 13.82 -1.24
C LYS A 402 4.27 12.49 -0.63
N ALA A 403 3.80 11.41 -1.22
CA ALA A 403 4.02 10.07 -0.70
C ALA A 403 3.90 9.01 -1.81
N VAL A 404 4.29 7.80 -1.47
CA VAL A 404 4.16 6.62 -2.32
C VAL A 404 3.35 5.55 -1.59
N CYS A 405 2.35 5.03 -2.30
CA CYS A 405 1.53 3.93 -1.82
C CYS A 405 2.19 2.59 -2.16
N MET A 406 2.47 1.78 -1.15
CA MET A 406 3.16 0.50 -1.28
C MET A 406 2.26 -0.65 -0.81
N GLY A 407 1.83 -1.53 -1.72
CA GLY A 407 1.05 -2.72 -1.38
C GLY A 407 1.91 -3.80 -0.73
N ARG A 408 2.43 -4.71 -1.55
CA ARG A 408 3.25 -5.85 -1.09
C ARG A 408 4.50 -5.42 -0.32
N GLY A 409 5.08 -4.27 -0.64
CA GLY A 409 6.26 -3.74 0.03
C GLY A 409 6.09 -3.58 1.55
N LEU A 410 4.87 -3.31 2.02
CA LEU A 410 4.55 -3.22 3.45
C LEU A 410 3.85 -4.46 4.01
N MET A 411 3.17 -5.27 3.17
CA MET A 411 2.58 -6.53 3.59
C MET A 411 3.63 -7.61 3.90
N ILE A 412 4.66 -7.73 3.07
CA ILE A 412 5.70 -8.76 3.19
C ILE A 412 6.37 -8.73 4.57
N PRO A 413 6.86 -7.58 5.08
CA PRO A 413 7.46 -7.50 6.41
C PRO A 413 6.53 -7.99 7.52
N GLY A 414 5.23 -7.67 7.42
CA GLY A 414 4.22 -8.12 8.38
C GLY A 414 4.03 -9.63 8.38
N MET A 415 3.93 -10.24 7.19
CA MET A 415 3.79 -11.69 7.06
C MET A 415 5.06 -12.43 7.47
N VAL A 416 6.23 -11.93 7.08
CA VAL A 416 7.52 -12.52 7.45
C VAL A 416 7.73 -12.49 8.95
N GLY A 417 7.49 -11.36 9.59
CA GLY A 417 7.63 -11.25 11.04
C GLY A 417 6.66 -12.19 11.78
N LYS A 418 5.41 -12.31 11.31
CA LYS A 418 4.45 -13.28 11.84
C LYS A 418 4.98 -14.72 11.70
N ASN A 419 5.47 -15.10 10.53
CA ASN A 419 5.99 -16.44 10.28
C ASN A 419 7.20 -16.75 11.18
N ILE A 420 8.11 -15.80 11.37
CA ILE A 420 9.24 -15.93 12.31
C ILE A 420 8.72 -16.22 13.72
N GLY A 421 7.71 -15.49 14.18
CA GLY A 421 7.09 -15.72 15.49
C GLY A 421 6.46 -17.11 15.63
N VAL A 422 5.82 -17.62 14.57
CA VAL A 422 5.25 -18.98 14.52
C VAL A 422 6.36 -20.02 14.57
N TRP A 423 7.37 -19.92 13.71
CA TRP A 423 8.48 -20.88 13.65
C TRP A 423 9.30 -20.94 14.94
N LEU A 424 9.47 -19.81 15.63
CA LEU A 424 10.13 -19.80 16.94
C LEU A 424 9.33 -20.57 17.97
N LYS A 425 8.00 -20.39 18.02
CA LYS A 425 7.12 -21.14 18.94
C LYS A 425 7.12 -22.65 18.67
N GLU A 426 7.19 -23.02 17.40
CA GLU A 426 7.17 -24.42 16.96
C GLU A 426 8.55 -25.08 16.98
N GLY A 427 9.62 -24.33 17.21
CA GLY A 427 10.99 -24.84 17.19
C GLY A 427 11.49 -25.28 15.82
N ASN A 428 10.87 -24.80 14.73
CA ASN A 428 11.16 -25.20 13.35
C ASN A 428 11.69 -24.06 12.48
N LEU A 429 12.50 -23.17 13.06
CA LEU A 429 13.05 -21.99 12.39
C LEU A 429 13.86 -22.39 11.14
N PRO A 430 13.55 -21.86 9.93
CA PRO A 430 14.30 -22.15 8.73
C PRO A 430 15.77 -21.68 8.82
N ASN A 431 16.69 -22.40 8.19
CA ASN A 431 18.12 -22.05 8.18
C ASN A 431 18.41 -20.64 7.65
N THR A 432 17.58 -20.14 6.73
CA THR A 432 17.67 -18.76 6.21
C THR A 432 17.45 -17.71 7.30
N VAL A 433 16.77 -18.04 8.38
CA VAL A 433 16.55 -17.16 9.53
C VAL A 433 17.46 -17.53 10.70
N SER A 434 17.59 -18.84 11.03
CA SER A 434 18.31 -19.30 12.21
C SER A 434 19.81 -18.94 12.22
N LYS A 435 20.37 -18.65 11.05
CA LYS A 435 21.75 -18.10 10.94
C LYS A 435 21.92 -16.71 11.58
N TYR A 436 20.82 -16.00 11.81
CA TYR A 436 20.85 -14.68 12.47
C TYR A 436 20.52 -14.74 13.95
N GLY A 437 20.04 -15.88 14.45
CA GLY A 437 19.71 -16.06 15.86
C GLY A 437 18.56 -17.05 16.07
N LYS A 438 18.23 -17.27 17.36
CA LYS A 438 17.19 -18.19 17.82
C LYS A 438 16.13 -17.52 18.71
N THR A 439 16.26 -16.23 18.95
CA THR A 439 15.31 -15.41 19.72
C THR A 439 14.85 -14.21 18.89
N LEU A 440 13.80 -13.53 19.32
CA LEU A 440 13.31 -12.33 18.63
C LEU A 440 14.35 -11.21 18.68
N GLU A 441 15.05 -11.06 19.78
CA GLU A 441 16.10 -10.06 20.02
C GLU A 441 17.29 -10.24 19.09
N GLU A 442 17.68 -11.49 18.83
CA GLU A 442 18.79 -11.80 17.93
C GLU A 442 18.40 -11.64 16.46
N ILE A 443 17.14 -11.98 16.11
CA ILE A 443 16.68 -11.99 14.73
C ILE A 443 16.30 -10.58 14.27
N PHE A 444 15.51 -9.85 15.05
CA PHE A 444 15.06 -8.49 14.69
C PHE A 444 16.00 -7.44 15.26
N ILE A 445 16.86 -6.89 14.43
CA ILE A 445 17.85 -5.90 14.83
C ILE A 445 17.25 -4.67 15.55
N SER A 446 16.00 -4.32 15.26
CA SER A 446 15.31 -3.17 15.88
C SER A 446 14.45 -3.56 17.09
N TYR A 447 14.56 -4.78 17.60
CA TYR A 447 13.72 -5.27 18.70
C TYR A 447 13.93 -4.45 19.98
N GLU A 448 15.18 -4.19 20.33
CA GLU A 448 15.55 -3.45 21.55
C GLU A 448 15.10 -1.98 21.50
N GLU A 449 15.12 -1.34 20.32
CA GLU A 449 14.57 0.01 20.14
C GLU A 449 13.07 0.03 20.45
N LEU A 450 12.33 -0.96 19.95
CA LEU A 450 10.90 -1.09 20.23
C LEU A 450 10.66 -1.39 21.72
N ARG A 451 11.43 -2.27 22.31
CA ARG A 451 11.31 -2.61 23.74
C ARG A 451 11.56 -1.39 24.61
N ALA A 452 12.58 -0.61 24.30
CA ALA A 452 12.86 0.65 25.01
C ALA A 452 11.71 1.66 24.86
N LYS A 453 11.15 1.76 23.68
CA LYS A 453 10.03 2.69 23.37
C LYS A 453 8.71 2.29 24.05
N TYR A 454 8.35 1.02 24.01
CA TYR A 454 7.03 0.56 24.45
C TYR A 454 7.01 -0.08 25.85
N GLY A 455 8.17 -0.43 26.43
CA GLY A 455 8.28 -1.00 27.78
C GLY A 455 7.36 -2.20 27.97
N ALA A 456 6.50 -2.16 28.96
CA ALA A 456 5.57 -3.24 29.27
C ALA A 456 4.53 -3.51 28.15
N ARG A 457 4.26 -2.53 27.28
CA ARG A 457 3.37 -2.70 26.14
C ARG A 457 3.99 -3.47 24.97
N MET A 458 5.29 -3.75 25.00
CA MET A 458 5.96 -4.55 23.96
C MET A 458 5.28 -5.91 23.75
N LYS A 459 4.76 -6.53 24.80
CA LYS A 459 3.99 -7.79 24.74
C LYS A 459 2.71 -7.72 23.92
N GLU A 460 2.20 -6.52 23.64
CA GLU A 460 1.00 -6.28 22.83
C GLU A 460 1.35 -6.10 21.34
N ILE A 461 2.64 -5.99 21.01
CA ILE A 461 3.12 -5.80 19.64
C ILE A 461 3.39 -7.17 19.03
N PRO A 462 2.61 -7.59 18.02
CA PRO A 462 2.81 -8.89 17.39
C PRO A 462 4.06 -8.87 16.50
N THR A 463 4.67 -10.04 16.31
CA THR A 463 5.96 -10.17 15.60
C THR A 463 5.96 -9.61 14.17
N GLY A 464 4.82 -9.69 13.47
CA GLY A 464 4.72 -9.05 12.15
C GLY A 464 4.77 -7.52 12.20
N ALA A 465 4.28 -6.90 13.27
CA ALA A 465 4.42 -5.46 13.47
C ALA A 465 5.89 -5.07 13.73
N ILE A 466 6.66 -5.93 14.43
CA ILE A 466 8.10 -5.78 14.58
C ILE A 466 8.79 -5.82 13.20
N GLY A 467 8.38 -6.76 12.32
CA GLY A 467 8.90 -6.84 10.96
C GLY A 467 8.66 -5.56 10.15
N ILE A 468 7.45 -4.98 10.22
CA ILE A 468 7.15 -3.71 9.53
C ILE A 468 7.98 -2.56 10.10
N TRP A 469 8.10 -2.47 11.41
CA TRP A 469 8.95 -1.46 12.05
C TRP A 469 10.42 -1.59 11.60
N THR A 470 10.97 -2.80 11.65
CA THR A 470 12.35 -3.07 11.23
C THR A 470 12.58 -2.67 9.77
N TYR A 471 11.64 -3.02 8.88
CA TYR A 471 11.67 -2.59 7.49
C TYR A 471 11.60 -1.06 7.36
N ALA A 472 10.74 -0.41 8.13
CA ALA A 472 10.60 1.05 8.12
C ALA A 472 11.90 1.75 8.57
N GLN A 473 12.63 1.21 9.55
CA GLN A 473 13.95 1.74 9.96
C GLN A 473 14.98 1.59 8.84
N ARG A 474 15.01 0.43 8.17
CA ARG A 474 15.86 0.23 6.98
C ARG A 474 15.53 1.25 5.90
N PHE A 475 14.24 1.39 5.58
CA PHE A 475 13.78 2.35 4.58
C PHE A 475 14.17 3.79 4.94
N LYS A 476 13.94 4.20 6.19
CA LYS A 476 14.32 5.53 6.70
C LYS A 476 15.80 5.81 6.47
N THR A 477 16.67 4.90 6.91
CA THR A 477 18.12 5.08 6.78
C THR A 477 18.56 5.19 5.31
N GLY A 478 18.07 4.30 4.44
CA GLY A 478 18.40 4.36 3.02
C GLY A 478 17.86 5.63 2.34
N PHE A 479 16.67 6.07 2.73
CA PHE A 479 16.07 7.30 2.20
C PHE A 479 16.86 8.55 2.65
N GLN A 480 17.31 8.61 3.91
CA GLN A 480 18.16 9.68 4.41
C GLN A 480 19.50 9.77 3.68
N GLN A 481 20.06 8.62 3.25
CA GLN A 481 21.31 8.61 2.46
C GLN A 481 21.14 9.21 1.07
N LEU A 482 19.92 9.20 0.53
CA LEU A 482 19.61 9.73 -0.80
C LEU A 482 19.24 11.23 -0.77
N MET A 483 18.79 11.73 0.38
CA MET A 483 18.41 13.14 0.59
C MET A 483 19.59 14.01 0.94
#